data_44be95b95541dfb84f96ee99a0dbe202
#
_entry.id   44be95b95541dfb84f96ee99a0dbe202
#
_cell.length_a   1.000
_cell.length_b   1.000
_cell.length_c   1.000
_cell.angle_alpha   90.00
_cell.angle_beta   90.00
_cell.angle_gamma   90.00
#
_symmetry.space_group_name_H-M   'P 1'
#
loop_
_entity.id
_entity.type
_entity.pdbx_description
1 polymer ?
#
loop_
_entity_poly.entity_id
_entity_poly.type
_entity_poly.pdbx_seq_one_letter_code
_entity_poly.pdbx_strand_id
1 'polypeptide(L)'
;MPDLTKKTTIRKGVMIPCFAFMAFIIVLGIFKNDWLKTICKSAFRFSLINFGWAYQLVAMASLVCIAVVTFSKIGNLRIGGPNARPKYSFKTWFAMALTGGISVGIVNWGVNEPMVYFGNVYGELEQLGIAPQSAEAYRFALGRCFYNWTFVPYAFYGITGLLMAYLFFNKKSKFSVAATLKPVLGKHADKPGVAAVADTLCSIGIVLGMACGLGTGLSFIISGLKVVYGLETGIPTWVILGLATTAIFTGAAYLGIDKGVKKLASFNSKIFYGLLILLIIIGPTIEIFKALPIGLGEWLNNFFVWGLDPVDVGGEALTAWWTLFDWTSWINYAPVMALFLAKIAYGRTVREFMIINWILPSIFGMVWFSVWGGTALNWQMTGAVDLVSILIENGSTASVWGFLENLPFGLATILVPVVMVTLLLSFCTAADSVTHTLASLCATSDRSSDEAPNSLKLAWGLVIGSVSVIMGAFAGGVRGVDGVRQLSALGATVTFLVFVLQLASFMKTFFNKKIAREAEYDAGIDVVAESEKG
;
A
#
# COMPACT_ATOMS: atom_id res chain seq x y z
N MET A 1 -36.96 11.73 13.97
CA MET A 1 -35.94 12.54 13.27
C MET A 1 -34.72 12.58 14.15
N PRO A 2 -33.53 12.19 13.69
CA PRO A 2 -32.31 12.29 14.49
C PRO A 2 -31.92 13.77 14.60
N ASP A 3 -31.54 14.18 15.80
CA ASP A 3 -31.12 15.53 16.15
C ASP A 3 -29.99 16.03 15.24
N LEU A 4 -30.27 17.02 14.41
CA LEU A 4 -29.34 17.62 13.44
C LEU A 4 -28.32 18.58 14.09
N THR A 5 -28.35 18.72 15.42
CA THR A 5 -27.57 19.73 16.17
C THR A 5 -26.28 19.20 16.82
N LYS A 6 -25.95 17.92 16.74
CA LYS A 6 -24.69 17.40 17.32
C LYS A 6 -23.51 17.87 16.52
N LYS A 7 -22.81 18.87 17.03
CA LYS A 7 -21.52 19.35 16.52
C LYS A 7 -20.48 18.25 16.58
N THR A 8 -19.77 18.00 15.47
CA THR A 8 -18.58 17.17 15.43
C THR A 8 -17.57 17.69 16.44
N THR A 9 -17.19 16.88 17.43
CA THR A 9 -16.22 17.28 18.45
C THR A 9 -14.86 16.66 18.17
N ILE A 10 -13.78 17.41 18.45
CA ILE A 10 -12.42 16.96 18.23
C ILE A 10 -11.99 16.00 19.34
N ARG A 11 -11.47 14.85 18.96
CA ARG A 11 -10.90 13.83 19.85
C ARG A 11 -9.48 14.24 20.26
N LYS A 12 -9.38 15.14 21.26
CA LYS A 12 -8.10 15.68 21.74
C LYS A 12 -7.11 14.59 22.15
N GLY A 13 -7.59 13.47 22.71
CA GLY A 13 -6.74 12.33 23.11
C GLY A 13 -6.08 11.57 21.95
N VAL A 14 -6.55 11.76 20.71
CA VAL A 14 -5.90 11.24 19.49
C VAL A 14 -5.10 12.34 18.81
N MET A 15 -5.72 13.49 18.63
CA MET A 15 -5.15 14.60 17.88
C MET A 15 -3.86 15.14 18.52
N ILE A 16 -3.88 15.44 19.83
CA ILE A 16 -2.74 16.09 20.50
C ILE A 16 -1.47 15.22 20.43
N PRO A 17 -1.48 13.92 20.80
CA PRO A 17 -0.28 13.08 20.70
C PRO A 17 0.25 12.95 19.27
N CYS A 18 -0.65 12.82 18.26
CA CYS A 18 -0.25 12.74 16.87
C CYS A 18 0.45 14.02 16.41
N PHE A 19 -0.18 15.18 16.65
CA PHE A 19 0.40 16.46 16.22
C PHE A 19 1.69 16.78 16.97
N ALA A 20 1.79 16.47 18.27
CA ALA A 20 3.01 16.64 19.05
C ALA A 20 4.15 15.79 18.47
N PHE A 21 3.88 14.52 18.12
CA PHE A 21 4.87 13.65 17.50
C PHE A 21 5.29 14.15 16.13
N MET A 22 4.34 14.60 15.28
CA MET A 22 4.67 15.14 13.96
C MET A 22 5.43 16.46 14.05
N ALA A 23 5.05 17.34 14.98
CA ALA A 23 5.78 18.59 15.24
C ALA A 23 7.23 18.29 15.67
N PHE A 24 7.45 17.29 16.52
CA PHE A 24 8.78 16.83 16.90
C PHE A 24 9.60 16.38 15.67
N ILE A 25 9.03 15.56 14.79
CA ILE A 25 9.69 15.13 13.55
C ILE A 25 10.03 16.32 12.64
N ILE A 26 9.10 17.26 12.47
CA ILE A 26 9.30 18.46 11.62
C ILE A 26 10.40 19.35 12.20
N VAL A 27 10.35 19.63 13.50
CA VAL A 27 11.36 20.47 14.19
C VAL A 27 12.75 19.84 14.11
N LEU A 28 12.87 18.53 14.39
CA LEU A 28 14.14 17.83 14.22
C LEU A 28 14.62 17.84 12.77
N GLY A 29 13.72 17.65 11.82
CA GLY A 29 14.06 17.66 10.39
C GLY A 29 14.61 19.00 9.90
N ILE A 30 14.10 20.10 10.44
CA ILE A 30 14.56 21.45 10.07
C ILE A 30 15.85 21.84 10.82
N PHE A 31 15.91 21.62 12.13
CA PHE A 31 16.98 22.19 12.98
C PHE A 31 18.08 21.19 13.34
N LYS A 32 17.78 19.87 13.31
CA LYS A 32 18.68 18.79 13.73
C LYS A 32 18.51 17.55 12.84
N ASN A 33 18.62 17.75 11.53
CA ASN A 33 18.34 16.70 10.53
C ASN A 33 19.17 15.43 10.75
N ASP A 34 20.46 15.55 11.15
CA ASP A 34 21.31 14.38 11.39
C ASP A 34 20.84 13.53 12.60
N TRP A 35 20.24 14.18 13.61
CA TRP A 35 19.60 13.45 14.70
C TRP A 35 18.36 12.72 14.23
N LEU A 36 17.53 13.36 13.39
CA LEU A 36 16.36 12.71 12.82
C LEU A 36 16.76 11.49 11.97
N LYS A 37 17.79 11.63 11.11
CA LYS A 37 18.36 10.51 10.35
C LYS A 37 18.81 9.37 11.26
N THR A 38 19.53 9.68 12.34
CA THR A 38 20.01 8.70 13.32
C THR A 38 18.85 7.97 13.99
N ILE A 39 17.81 8.70 14.42
CA ILE A 39 16.60 8.11 15.03
C ILE A 39 15.89 7.19 14.02
N CYS A 40 15.68 7.65 12.79
CA CYS A 40 15.02 6.86 11.75
C CYS A 40 15.82 5.61 11.39
N LYS A 41 17.15 5.72 11.25
CA LYS A 41 18.05 4.59 11.03
C LYS A 41 18.01 3.59 12.19
N SER A 42 18.04 4.08 13.42
CA SER A 42 17.98 3.24 14.61
C SER A 42 16.62 2.52 14.73
N ALA A 43 15.52 3.22 14.44
CA ALA A 43 14.19 2.63 14.40
C ALA A 43 14.06 1.57 13.29
N PHE A 44 14.61 1.83 12.10
CA PHE A 44 14.66 0.87 11.00
C PHE A 44 15.41 -0.41 11.42
N ARG A 45 16.61 -0.27 11.97
CA ARG A 45 17.40 -1.42 12.46
C ARG A 45 16.67 -2.17 13.58
N PHE A 46 16.14 -1.45 14.54
CA PHE A 46 15.36 -2.05 15.63
C PHE A 46 14.16 -2.83 15.10
N SER A 47 13.38 -2.23 14.23
CA SER A 47 12.14 -2.82 13.72
C SER A 47 12.40 -3.94 12.70
N LEU A 48 13.12 -3.65 11.62
CA LEU A 48 13.21 -4.55 10.49
C LEU A 48 14.38 -5.52 10.56
N ILE A 49 15.51 -5.11 11.16
CA ILE A 49 16.66 -6.00 11.28
C ILE A 49 16.51 -6.92 12.49
N ASN A 50 16.25 -6.34 13.68
CA ASN A 50 16.19 -7.16 14.90
C ASN A 50 14.86 -7.92 15.06
N PHE A 51 13.74 -7.37 14.59
CA PHE A 51 12.39 -7.96 14.70
C PHE A 51 11.78 -8.35 13.34
N GLY A 52 12.56 -8.38 12.26
CA GLY A 52 12.10 -8.79 10.93
C GLY A 52 11.40 -10.16 10.95
N TRP A 53 11.94 -11.11 11.72
CA TRP A 53 11.33 -12.43 11.92
C TRP A 53 9.88 -12.37 12.44
N ALA A 54 9.55 -11.39 13.27
CA ALA A 54 8.19 -11.24 13.79
C ALA A 54 7.22 -10.77 12.69
N TYR A 55 7.66 -9.83 11.83
CA TYR A 55 6.88 -9.44 10.65
C TYR A 55 6.66 -10.62 9.71
N GLN A 56 7.68 -11.44 9.49
CA GLN A 56 7.59 -12.64 8.65
C GLN A 56 6.59 -13.66 9.18
N LEU A 57 6.65 -14.00 10.46
CA LEU A 57 5.70 -14.90 11.09
C LEU A 57 4.25 -14.36 11.00
N VAL A 58 4.06 -13.08 11.26
CA VAL A 58 2.74 -12.44 11.18
C VAL A 58 2.24 -12.39 9.75
N ALA A 59 3.11 -12.15 8.77
CA ALA A 59 2.77 -12.18 7.35
C ALA A 59 2.30 -13.58 6.91
N MET A 60 3.07 -14.61 7.25
CA MET A 60 2.71 -16.00 6.94
C MET A 60 1.43 -16.44 7.66
N ALA A 61 1.28 -16.09 8.95
CA ALA A 61 0.06 -16.36 9.69
C ALA A 61 -1.17 -15.65 9.07
N SER A 62 -1.01 -14.41 8.63
CA SER A 62 -2.07 -13.66 7.93
C SER A 62 -2.49 -14.37 6.65
N LEU A 63 -1.51 -14.77 5.83
CA LEU A 63 -1.75 -15.49 4.59
C LEU A 63 -2.51 -16.81 4.82
N VAL A 64 -2.05 -17.61 5.78
CA VAL A 64 -2.72 -18.87 6.15
C VAL A 64 -4.16 -18.60 6.62
N CYS A 65 -4.36 -17.60 7.47
CA CYS A 65 -5.69 -17.25 7.98
C CYS A 65 -6.66 -16.88 6.85
N ILE A 66 -6.25 -16.03 5.92
CA ILE A 66 -7.14 -15.64 4.81
C ILE A 66 -7.36 -16.78 3.82
N ALA A 67 -6.35 -17.61 3.57
CA ALA A 67 -6.51 -18.80 2.73
C ALA A 67 -7.56 -19.75 3.33
N VAL A 68 -7.46 -20.04 4.64
CA VAL A 68 -8.43 -20.90 5.34
C VAL A 68 -9.85 -20.32 5.26
N VAL A 69 -10.05 -19.04 5.56
CA VAL A 69 -11.41 -18.45 5.49
C VAL A 69 -11.97 -18.39 4.08
N THR A 70 -11.11 -18.22 3.07
CA THR A 70 -11.51 -18.17 1.66
C THR A 70 -11.96 -19.52 1.13
N PHE A 71 -11.18 -20.57 1.40
CA PHE A 71 -11.39 -21.89 0.80
C PHE A 71 -12.18 -22.86 1.67
N SER A 72 -12.47 -22.51 2.94
CA SER A 72 -13.34 -23.28 3.81
C SER A 72 -14.82 -22.89 3.68
N LYS A 73 -15.67 -23.53 4.48
CA LYS A 73 -17.11 -23.19 4.61
C LYS A 73 -17.32 -21.74 5.09
N ILE A 74 -16.37 -21.17 5.83
CA ILE A 74 -16.42 -19.78 6.32
C ILE A 74 -16.54 -18.79 5.16
N GLY A 75 -16.00 -19.13 3.99
CA GLY A 75 -16.12 -18.33 2.77
C GLY A 75 -17.56 -18.01 2.35
N ASN A 76 -18.54 -18.81 2.76
CA ASN A 76 -19.96 -18.60 2.45
C ASN A 76 -20.64 -17.58 3.39
N LEU A 77 -20.01 -17.23 4.53
CA LEU A 77 -20.54 -16.24 5.47
C LEU A 77 -20.79 -14.91 4.77
N ARG A 78 -22.00 -14.35 4.94
CA ARG A 78 -22.40 -13.09 4.28
C ARG A 78 -22.20 -11.89 5.21
N ILE A 79 -21.53 -10.89 4.69
CA ILE A 79 -21.29 -9.60 5.38
C ILE A 79 -22.61 -8.82 5.43
N GLY A 80 -23.12 -8.61 6.65
CA GLY A 80 -24.41 -7.96 6.89
C GLY A 80 -25.55 -8.96 7.20
N GLY A 81 -25.24 -10.26 7.21
CA GLY A 81 -26.18 -11.35 7.51
C GLY A 81 -26.84 -11.92 6.25
N PRO A 82 -27.61 -13.03 6.41
CA PRO A 82 -28.10 -13.85 5.31
C PRO A 82 -28.97 -13.12 4.28
N ASN A 83 -29.75 -12.12 4.74
CA ASN A 83 -30.63 -11.34 3.89
C ASN A 83 -29.99 -10.09 3.27
N ALA A 84 -28.70 -9.83 3.56
CA ALA A 84 -28.01 -8.69 3.01
C ALA A 84 -27.83 -8.82 1.50
N ARG A 85 -28.04 -7.73 0.76
CA ARG A 85 -27.85 -7.69 -0.69
C ARG A 85 -26.75 -6.68 -1.05
N PRO A 86 -25.90 -6.99 -2.05
CA PRO A 86 -24.82 -6.11 -2.46
C PRO A 86 -25.34 -4.76 -2.95
N LYS A 87 -24.71 -3.68 -2.49
CA LYS A 87 -25.01 -2.31 -2.92
C LYS A 87 -24.54 -2.01 -4.34
N TYR A 88 -23.46 -2.67 -4.78
CA TYR A 88 -22.80 -2.44 -6.05
C TYR A 88 -22.81 -3.71 -6.90
N SER A 89 -22.87 -3.60 -8.23
CA SER A 89 -22.65 -4.73 -9.11
C SER A 89 -21.23 -5.29 -8.91
N PHE A 90 -20.98 -6.55 -9.28
CA PHE A 90 -19.66 -7.16 -9.14
C PHE A 90 -18.58 -6.35 -9.90
N LYS A 91 -18.85 -5.94 -11.15
CA LYS A 91 -17.92 -5.14 -11.96
C LYS A 91 -17.57 -3.80 -11.31
N THR A 92 -18.58 -3.08 -10.80
CA THR A 92 -18.37 -1.79 -10.13
C THR A 92 -17.58 -1.97 -8.84
N TRP A 93 -17.92 -2.99 -8.04
CA TRP A 93 -17.21 -3.28 -6.79
C TRP A 93 -15.76 -3.67 -7.04
N PHE A 94 -15.50 -4.54 -8.02
CA PHE A 94 -14.14 -4.92 -8.43
C PHE A 94 -13.33 -3.69 -8.86
N ALA A 95 -13.89 -2.85 -9.73
CA ALA A 95 -13.22 -1.63 -10.15
C ALA A 95 -12.87 -0.71 -8.97
N MET A 96 -13.80 -0.54 -8.00
CA MET A 96 -13.55 0.26 -6.79
C MET A 96 -12.46 -0.34 -5.92
N ALA A 97 -12.50 -1.65 -5.68
CA ALA A 97 -11.52 -2.35 -4.85
C ALA A 97 -10.12 -2.32 -5.49
N LEU A 98 -10.05 -2.56 -6.80
CA LEU A 98 -8.81 -2.55 -7.55
C LEU A 98 -8.17 -1.16 -7.59
N THR A 99 -8.95 -0.12 -7.91
CA THR A 99 -8.43 1.27 -7.96
C THR A 99 -8.07 1.83 -6.59
N GLY A 100 -8.73 1.39 -5.53
CA GLY A 100 -8.42 1.79 -4.16
C GLY A 100 -7.30 0.95 -3.53
N GLY A 101 -7.12 -0.30 -3.97
CA GLY A 101 -6.16 -1.25 -3.40
C GLY A 101 -4.87 -1.41 -4.18
N ILE A 102 -4.88 -1.19 -5.52
CA ILE A 102 -3.65 -1.16 -6.29
C ILE A 102 -2.92 0.14 -5.99
N SER A 103 -1.87 -0.02 -5.26
CA SER A 103 -0.98 1.06 -4.91
C SER A 103 -0.39 1.68 -6.18
N VAL A 104 -0.33 3.02 -6.22
CA VAL A 104 0.47 3.78 -7.21
C VAL A 104 1.90 3.24 -7.25
N GLY A 105 2.37 2.62 -6.18
CA GLY A 105 3.65 1.93 -6.09
C GLY A 105 3.86 0.87 -7.16
N ILE A 106 2.91 -0.03 -7.40
CA ILE A 106 3.05 -1.09 -8.42
C ILE A 106 3.42 -0.52 -9.79
N VAL A 107 2.77 0.59 -10.18
CA VAL A 107 3.04 1.24 -11.47
C VAL A 107 4.48 1.73 -11.55
N ASN A 108 4.95 2.38 -10.50
CA ASN A 108 6.27 3.00 -10.46
C ASN A 108 7.39 1.97 -10.33
N TRP A 109 7.15 0.93 -9.52
CA TRP A 109 8.13 -0.10 -9.26
C TRP A 109 8.15 -1.23 -10.31
N GLY A 110 7.19 -1.24 -11.24
CA GLY A 110 7.09 -2.28 -12.28
C GLY A 110 8.32 -2.43 -13.17
N VAL A 111 9.08 -1.36 -13.38
CA VAL A 111 10.38 -1.35 -14.07
C VAL A 111 11.53 -1.31 -13.09
N ASN A 112 11.48 -0.39 -12.11
CA ASN A 112 12.64 -0.10 -11.27
C ASN A 112 13.04 -1.26 -10.36
N GLU A 113 12.09 -1.92 -9.69
CA GLU A 113 12.41 -2.99 -8.75
C GLU A 113 13.03 -4.22 -9.42
N PRO A 114 12.49 -4.75 -10.55
CA PRO A 114 13.16 -5.82 -11.27
C PRO A 114 14.58 -5.46 -11.72
N MET A 115 14.81 -4.20 -12.12
CA MET A 115 16.13 -3.74 -12.54
C MET A 115 17.12 -3.64 -11.38
N VAL A 116 16.67 -3.22 -10.20
CA VAL A 116 17.50 -3.19 -8.99
C VAL A 116 17.99 -4.59 -8.64
N TYR A 117 17.09 -5.58 -8.61
CA TYR A 117 17.49 -6.98 -8.30
C TYR A 117 18.37 -7.56 -9.39
N PHE A 118 17.99 -7.42 -10.64
CA PHE A 118 18.74 -7.94 -11.78
C PHE A 118 20.16 -7.39 -11.83
N GLY A 119 20.31 -6.09 -11.59
CA GLY A 119 21.60 -5.40 -11.59
C GLY A 119 22.40 -5.55 -10.29
N ASN A 120 21.83 -6.11 -9.22
CA ASN A 120 22.44 -6.12 -7.88
C ASN A 120 22.90 -4.73 -7.42
N VAL A 121 22.06 -3.71 -7.65
CA VAL A 121 22.47 -2.30 -7.57
C VAL A 121 22.92 -1.88 -6.17
N TYR A 122 22.35 -2.48 -5.11
CA TYR A 122 22.68 -2.19 -3.72
C TYR A 122 23.12 -3.43 -2.92
N GLY A 123 23.49 -4.54 -3.60
CA GLY A 123 23.93 -5.77 -2.96
C GLY A 123 22.82 -6.76 -2.64
N GLU A 124 21.70 -6.69 -3.36
CA GLU A 124 20.52 -7.54 -3.12
C GLU A 124 20.79 -9.03 -3.35
N LEU A 125 21.72 -9.37 -4.25
CA LEU A 125 22.05 -10.74 -4.64
C LEU A 125 23.26 -11.31 -3.91
N GLU A 126 24.01 -10.50 -3.17
CA GLU A 126 25.31 -10.90 -2.61
C GLU A 126 25.21 -12.13 -1.69
N GLN A 127 24.25 -12.13 -0.77
CA GLN A 127 24.06 -13.25 0.17
C GLN A 127 23.46 -14.50 -0.49
N LEU A 128 22.84 -14.34 -1.64
CA LEU A 128 22.24 -15.45 -2.39
C LEU A 128 23.24 -16.11 -3.33
N GLY A 129 24.41 -15.50 -3.56
CA GLY A 129 25.41 -15.99 -4.49
C GLY A 129 24.98 -15.96 -5.96
N ILE A 130 23.96 -15.17 -6.30
CA ILE A 130 23.44 -15.03 -7.66
C ILE A 130 24.28 -14.00 -8.42
N ALA A 131 24.78 -14.38 -9.59
CA ALA A 131 25.54 -13.47 -10.43
C ALA A 131 24.62 -12.37 -11.01
N PRO A 132 24.96 -11.08 -10.89
CA PRO A 132 24.21 -9.99 -11.49
C PRO A 132 24.04 -10.17 -13.00
N GLN A 133 22.92 -9.69 -13.53
CA GLN A 133 22.61 -9.71 -14.97
C GLN A 133 22.67 -11.10 -15.62
N SER A 134 22.49 -12.15 -14.82
CA SER A 134 22.43 -13.55 -15.26
C SER A 134 20.99 -14.02 -15.52
N ALA A 135 20.84 -15.20 -16.14
CA ALA A 135 19.55 -15.85 -16.29
C ALA A 135 18.89 -16.20 -14.93
N GLU A 136 19.70 -16.47 -13.91
CA GLU A 136 19.23 -16.70 -12.55
C GLU A 136 18.74 -15.40 -11.91
N ALA A 137 19.48 -14.29 -12.06
CA ALA A 137 19.05 -12.98 -11.62
C ALA A 137 17.74 -12.52 -12.30
N TYR A 138 17.54 -12.89 -13.57
CA TYR A 138 16.27 -12.62 -14.29
C TYR A 138 15.08 -13.32 -13.61
N ARG A 139 15.20 -14.62 -13.32
CA ARG A 139 14.15 -15.40 -12.63
C ARG A 139 13.88 -14.82 -11.25
N PHE A 140 14.95 -14.62 -10.49
CA PHE A 140 14.89 -14.05 -9.15
C PHE A 140 14.18 -12.70 -9.13
N ALA A 141 14.54 -11.78 -10.03
CA ALA A 141 13.97 -10.44 -10.09
C ALA A 141 12.45 -10.48 -10.28
N LEU A 142 11.93 -11.28 -11.21
CA LEU A 142 10.49 -11.44 -11.42
C LEU A 142 9.80 -12.11 -10.23
N GLY A 143 10.32 -13.25 -9.78
CA GLY A 143 9.75 -14.00 -8.66
C GLY A 143 9.71 -13.18 -7.38
N ARG A 144 10.76 -12.39 -7.10
CA ARG A 144 10.84 -11.53 -5.91
C ARG A 144 9.86 -10.37 -5.97
N CYS A 145 9.68 -9.75 -7.14
CA CYS A 145 8.64 -8.74 -7.33
C CYS A 145 7.23 -9.32 -7.11
N PHE A 146 6.95 -10.55 -7.63
CA PHE A 146 5.68 -11.22 -7.33
C PHE A 146 5.50 -11.44 -5.83
N TYR A 147 6.58 -11.81 -5.13
CA TYR A 147 6.56 -12.05 -3.70
C TYR A 147 6.24 -10.79 -2.89
N ASN A 148 6.92 -9.69 -3.20
CA ASN A 148 6.78 -8.44 -2.45
C ASN A 148 5.42 -7.74 -2.68
N TRP A 149 4.82 -7.90 -3.88
CA TRP A 149 3.69 -7.07 -4.32
C TRP A 149 2.36 -7.82 -4.47
N THR A 150 2.30 -9.13 -4.18
CA THR A 150 1.07 -9.88 -4.47
C THR A 150 0.46 -10.51 -3.21
N PHE A 151 0.36 -11.81 -3.12
CA PHE A 151 -0.46 -12.51 -2.13
C PHE A 151 -0.18 -12.13 -0.67
N VAL A 152 1.08 -11.92 -0.30
CA VAL A 152 1.45 -11.65 1.10
C VAL A 152 0.95 -10.27 1.55
N PRO A 153 1.29 -9.15 0.89
CA PRO A 153 0.84 -7.84 1.32
C PRO A 153 -0.68 -7.65 1.23
N TYR A 154 -1.34 -8.20 0.20
CA TYR A 154 -2.81 -8.15 0.14
C TYR A 154 -3.49 -8.92 1.28
N ALA A 155 -2.80 -9.88 1.92
CA ALA A 155 -3.31 -10.55 3.11
C ALA A 155 -3.52 -9.59 4.28
N PHE A 156 -2.67 -8.57 4.44
CA PHE A 156 -2.83 -7.57 5.50
C PHE A 156 -4.13 -6.78 5.34
N TYR A 157 -4.45 -6.38 4.11
CA TYR A 157 -5.71 -5.70 3.79
C TYR A 157 -6.92 -6.65 3.94
N GLY A 158 -6.76 -7.91 3.57
CA GLY A 158 -7.77 -8.94 3.75
C GLY A 158 -8.14 -9.14 5.23
N ILE A 159 -7.15 -9.28 6.11
CA ILE A 159 -7.33 -9.43 7.57
C ILE A 159 -8.09 -8.23 8.13
N THR A 160 -7.56 -7.03 7.92
CA THR A 160 -8.11 -5.82 8.56
C THR A 160 -9.47 -5.43 7.97
N GLY A 161 -9.61 -5.52 6.64
CA GLY A 161 -10.82 -5.16 5.92
C GLY A 161 -12.00 -6.10 6.24
N LEU A 162 -11.77 -7.42 6.20
CA LEU A 162 -12.82 -8.38 6.52
C LEU A 162 -13.23 -8.31 8.00
N LEU A 163 -12.25 -8.21 8.91
CA LEU A 163 -12.53 -8.08 10.34
C LEU A 163 -13.39 -6.84 10.61
N MET A 164 -13.03 -5.71 10.05
CA MET A 164 -13.79 -4.46 10.16
C MET A 164 -15.22 -4.62 9.61
N ALA A 165 -15.35 -5.16 8.39
CA ALA A 165 -16.64 -5.36 7.73
C ALA A 165 -17.56 -6.25 8.57
N TYR A 166 -17.06 -7.39 9.02
CA TYR A 166 -17.84 -8.34 9.82
C TYR A 166 -18.26 -7.75 11.17
N LEU A 167 -17.34 -7.14 11.91
CA LEU A 167 -17.67 -6.56 13.21
C LEU A 167 -18.66 -5.41 13.08
N PHE A 168 -18.52 -4.58 12.05
CA PHE A 168 -19.45 -3.46 11.83
C PHE A 168 -20.82 -3.94 11.37
N PHE A 169 -20.91 -4.74 10.31
CA PHE A 169 -22.18 -5.10 9.71
C PHE A 169 -22.90 -6.25 10.44
N ASN A 170 -22.19 -7.29 10.87
CA ASN A 170 -22.80 -8.46 11.49
C ASN A 170 -22.92 -8.33 13.03
N LYS A 171 -21.91 -7.71 13.69
CA LYS A 171 -21.90 -7.56 15.16
C LYS A 171 -22.30 -6.16 15.64
N LYS A 172 -22.65 -5.24 14.72
CA LYS A 172 -23.08 -3.86 15.04
C LYS A 172 -22.08 -3.07 15.91
N SER A 173 -20.80 -3.36 15.75
CA SER A 173 -19.73 -2.62 16.41
C SER A 173 -19.55 -1.23 15.81
N LYS A 174 -18.84 -0.34 16.50
CA LYS A 174 -18.46 0.97 15.97
C LYS A 174 -17.57 0.82 14.73
N PHE A 175 -17.71 1.74 13.79
CA PHE A 175 -16.85 1.78 12.60
C PHE A 175 -15.53 2.50 12.94
N SER A 176 -14.61 1.79 13.61
CA SER A 176 -13.31 2.32 14.07
C SER A 176 -12.27 1.23 14.16
N VAL A 177 -10.99 1.61 14.08
CA VAL A 177 -9.88 0.67 14.24
C VAL A 177 -9.90 0.01 15.62
N ALA A 178 -10.15 0.78 16.68
CA ALA A 178 -10.25 0.25 18.04
C ALA A 178 -11.32 -0.85 18.19
N ALA A 179 -12.42 -0.76 17.44
CA ALA A 179 -13.45 -1.78 17.46
C ALA A 179 -12.97 -3.15 16.94
N THR A 180 -11.97 -3.18 16.07
CA THR A 180 -11.36 -4.43 15.57
C THR A 180 -10.57 -5.18 16.64
N LEU A 181 -10.21 -4.51 17.72
CA LEU A 181 -9.48 -5.10 18.84
C LEU A 181 -10.42 -5.76 19.89
N LYS A 182 -11.73 -5.50 19.80
CA LYS A 182 -12.73 -5.96 20.76
C LYS A 182 -12.79 -7.49 20.93
N PRO A 183 -12.64 -8.32 19.90
CA PRO A 183 -12.62 -9.76 20.08
C PRO A 183 -11.53 -10.25 21.05
N VAL A 184 -10.35 -9.62 21.06
CA VAL A 184 -9.25 -9.96 21.97
C VAL A 184 -9.35 -9.22 23.31
N LEU A 185 -9.53 -7.90 23.27
CA LEU A 185 -9.49 -7.05 24.47
C LEU A 185 -10.82 -7.01 25.24
N GLY A 186 -11.90 -7.59 24.68
CA GLY A 186 -13.22 -7.59 25.30
C GLY A 186 -13.72 -6.16 25.59
N LYS A 187 -14.28 -5.95 26.78
CA LYS A 187 -14.76 -4.63 27.22
C LYS A 187 -13.67 -3.55 27.35
N HIS A 188 -12.40 -3.94 27.44
CA HIS A 188 -11.30 -2.98 27.53
C HIS A 188 -11.13 -2.18 26.22
N ALA A 189 -11.48 -2.76 25.06
CA ALA A 189 -11.46 -2.04 23.79
C ALA A 189 -12.44 -0.84 23.76
N ASP A 190 -13.49 -0.86 24.56
CA ASP A 190 -14.48 0.23 24.65
C ASP A 190 -14.02 1.37 25.57
N LYS A 191 -12.92 1.20 26.34
CA LYS A 191 -12.38 2.27 27.19
C LYS A 191 -11.81 3.40 26.34
N PRO A 192 -12.17 4.67 26.60
CA PRO A 192 -11.73 5.80 25.77
C PRO A 192 -10.21 5.90 25.60
N GLY A 193 -9.44 5.57 26.65
CA GLY A 193 -7.97 5.59 26.61
C GLY A 193 -7.40 4.52 25.67
N VAL A 194 -7.92 3.29 25.70
CA VAL A 194 -7.45 2.20 24.81
C VAL A 194 -7.77 2.51 23.35
N ALA A 195 -8.99 3.00 23.09
CA ALA A 195 -9.38 3.43 21.76
C ALA A 195 -8.52 4.59 21.25
N ALA A 196 -8.23 5.58 22.11
CA ALA A 196 -7.38 6.71 21.75
C ALA A 196 -5.94 6.26 21.42
N VAL A 197 -5.36 5.34 22.19
CA VAL A 197 -4.02 4.80 21.93
C VAL A 197 -3.98 4.06 20.60
N ALA A 198 -4.93 3.15 20.33
CA ALA A 198 -4.97 2.41 19.07
C ALA A 198 -5.10 3.34 17.85
N ASP A 199 -6.03 4.32 17.91
CA ASP A 199 -6.23 5.28 16.84
C ASP A 199 -5.03 6.22 16.67
N THR A 200 -4.34 6.59 17.75
CA THR A 200 -3.09 7.39 17.71
C THR A 200 -1.97 6.63 17.01
N LEU A 201 -1.70 5.39 17.41
CA LEU A 201 -0.65 4.56 16.80
C LEU A 201 -0.90 4.34 15.31
N CYS A 202 -2.14 4.04 14.92
CA CYS A 202 -2.52 3.94 13.53
C CYS A 202 -2.38 5.27 12.78
N SER A 203 -2.79 6.38 13.38
CA SER A 203 -2.65 7.70 12.75
C SER A 203 -1.20 8.06 12.49
N ILE A 204 -0.29 7.78 13.43
CA ILE A 204 1.16 7.96 13.26
C ILE A 204 1.66 7.11 12.08
N GLY A 205 1.35 5.81 12.06
CA GLY A 205 1.75 4.92 10.97
C GLY A 205 1.24 5.39 9.61
N ILE A 206 -0.04 5.77 9.52
CA ILE A 206 -0.66 6.27 8.30
C ILE A 206 0.04 7.54 7.78
N VAL A 207 0.34 8.51 8.67
CA VAL A 207 1.03 9.76 8.28
C VAL A 207 2.43 9.47 7.77
N LEU A 208 3.20 8.65 8.50
CA LEU A 208 4.58 8.33 8.11
C LEU A 208 4.62 7.47 6.84
N GLY A 209 3.68 6.54 6.69
CA GLY A 209 3.50 5.77 5.45
C GLY A 209 3.15 6.67 4.26
N MET A 210 2.19 7.62 4.43
CA MET A 210 1.82 8.54 3.37
C MET A 210 2.95 9.51 3.02
N ALA A 211 3.68 10.01 4.02
CA ALA A 211 4.85 10.86 3.79
C ALA A 211 5.95 10.10 3.02
N CYS A 212 6.14 8.81 3.29
CA CYS A 212 7.01 7.94 2.50
C CYS A 212 6.51 7.80 1.05
N GLY A 213 5.23 7.48 0.86
CA GLY A 213 4.65 7.35 -0.47
C GLY A 213 4.76 8.63 -1.29
N LEU A 214 4.43 9.77 -0.69
CA LEU A 214 4.55 11.07 -1.34
C LEU A 214 6.01 11.45 -1.63
N GLY A 215 6.93 11.20 -0.69
CA GLY A 215 8.36 11.43 -0.88
C GLY A 215 8.95 10.56 -1.99
N THR A 216 8.58 9.30 -2.06
CA THR A 216 8.95 8.41 -3.16
C THR A 216 8.38 8.91 -4.49
N GLY A 217 7.12 9.36 -4.50
CA GLY A 217 6.49 9.95 -5.68
C GLY A 217 7.19 11.19 -6.21
N LEU A 218 7.58 12.07 -5.31
CA LEU A 218 8.40 13.25 -5.66
C LEU A 218 9.76 12.83 -6.22
N SER A 219 10.41 11.80 -5.64
CA SER A 219 11.66 11.23 -6.17
C SER A 219 11.49 10.71 -7.59
N PHE A 220 10.39 10.04 -7.94
CA PHE A 220 10.10 9.64 -9.31
C PHE A 220 10.02 10.84 -10.26
N ILE A 221 9.29 11.89 -9.89
CA ILE A 221 9.16 13.09 -10.72
C ILE A 221 10.52 13.78 -10.89
N ILE A 222 11.28 13.93 -9.81
CA ILE A 222 12.60 14.57 -9.81
C ILE A 222 13.60 13.78 -10.66
N SER A 223 13.62 12.45 -10.54
CA SER A 223 14.47 11.61 -11.39
C SER A 223 14.08 11.71 -12.87
N GLY A 224 12.77 11.83 -13.17
CA GLY A 224 12.29 12.06 -14.53
C GLY A 224 12.74 13.41 -15.10
N LEU A 225 12.69 14.47 -14.30
CA LEU A 225 13.21 15.78 -14.72
C LEU A 225 14.71 15.73 -15.03
N LYS A 226 15.47 14.96 -14.25
CA LYS A 226 16.91 14.79 -14.46
C LYS A 226 17.20 13.90 -15.68
N VAL A 227 16.61 12.71 -15.76
CA VAL A 227 16.92 11.73 -16.80
C VAL A 227 16.43 12.20 -18.17
N VAL A 228 15.17 12.66 -18.27
CA VAL A 228 14.54 12.98 -19.57
C VAL A 228 14.89 14.40 -20.05
N TYR A 229 14.89 15.37 -19.15
CA TYR A 229 15.05 16.78 -19.54
C TYR A 229 16.44 17.35 -19.20
N GLY A 230 17.33 16.54 -18.60
CA GLY A 230 18.69 16.98 -18.23
C GLY A 230 18.72 18.11 -17.19
N LEU A 231 17.64 18.30 -16.42
CA LEU A 231 17.57 19.38 -15.45
C LEU A 231 18.42 19.07 -14.21
N GLU A 232 19.19 20.02 -13.77
CA GLU A 232 19.84 19.91 -12.47
C GLU A 232 18.79 19.96 -11.36
N THR A 233 18.78 18.94 -10.52
CA THR A 233 17.81 18.78 -9.44
C THR A 233 18.52 18.78 -8.09
N GLY A 234 17.89 19.44 -7.12
CA GLY A 234 18.45 19.57 -5.77
C GLY A 234 17.38 19.91 -4.75
N ILE A 235 17.79 20.34 -3.55
CA ILE A 235 16.88 20.74 -2.47
C ILE A 235 15.78 21.71 -2.93
N PRO A 236 16.09 22.78 -3.72
CA PRO A 236 15.04 23.69 -4.21
C PRO A 236 13.95 22.97 -5.02
N THR A 237 14.34 22.03 -5.88
CA THR A 237 13.38 21.23 -6.68
C THR A 237 12.45 20.43 -5.79
N TRP A 238 12.98 19.76 -4.75
CA TRP A 238 12.21 19.04 -3.75
C TRP A 238 11.21 19.94 -3.03
N VAL A 239 11.65 21.13 -2.59
CA VAL A 239 10.80 22.07 -1.86
C VAL A 239 9.68 22.61 -2.75
N ILE A 240 10.00 23.06 -3.97
CA ILE A 240 9.01 23.63 -4.90
C ILE A 240 7.96 22.60 -5.27
N LEU A 241 8.38 21.41 -5.73
CA LEU A 241 7.44 20.34 -6.11
C LEU A 241 6.65 19.82 -4.91
N GLY A 242 7.29 19.68 -3.76
CA GLY A 242 6.63 19.24 -2.54
C GLY A 242 5.58 20.24 -2.04
N LEU A 243 5.88 21.54 -2.06
CA LEU A 243 4.91 22.58 -1.71
C LEU A 243 3.75 22.64 -2.71
N ALA A 244 4.03 22.56 -4.01
CA ALA A 244 3.00 22.53 -5.04
C ALA A 244 2.08 21.33 -4.88
N THR A 245 2.66 20.14 -4.70
CA THR A 245 1.89 18.90 -4.47
C THR A 245 1.05 18.98 -3.19
N THR A 246 1.64 19.51 -2.11
CA THR A 246 0.94 19.73 -0.83
C THR A 246 -0.24 20.68 -0.99
N ALA A 247 -0.06 21.77 -1.72
CA ALA A 247 -1.14 22.72 -1.99
C ALA A 247 -2.27 22.08 -2.79
N ILE A 248 -1.95 21.26 -3.81
CA ILE A 248 -2.95 20.60 -4.66
C ILE A 248 -3.82 19.65 -3.83
N PHE A 249 -3.23 18.67 -3.11
CA PHE A 249 -4.05 17.68 -2.40
C PHE A 249 -4.71 18.24 -1.15
N THR A 250 -4.05 19.14 -0.43
CA THR A 250 -4.62 19.80 0.75
C THR A 250 -5.78 20.72 0.35
N GLY A 251 -5.62 21.45 -0.76
CA GLY A 251 -6.68 22.26 -1.34
C GLY A 251 -7.88 21.42 -1.79
N ALA A 252 -7.63 20.27 -2.42
CA ALA A 252 -8.69 19.34 -2.82
C ALA A 252 -9.45 18.81 -1.59
N ALA A 253 -8.74 18.38 -0.54
CA ALA A 253 -9.33 17.91 0.71
C ALA A 253 -10.15 18.99 1.42
N TYR A 254 -9.67 20.24 1.44
CA TYR A 254 -10.34 21.37 2.07
C TYR A 254 -11.62 21.75 1.33
N LEU A 255 -11.59 21.81 0.01
CA LEU A 255 -12.71 22.20 -0.83
C LEU A 255 -13.78 21.10 -0.98
N GLY A 256 -13.49 19.89 -0.54
CA GLY A 256 -14.39 18.74 -0.69
C GLY A 256 -14.66 18.36 -2.15
N ILE A 257 -13.67 18.49 -3.02
CA ILE A 257 -13.79 18.22 -4.47
C ILE A 257 -13.83 16.70 -4.76
N ASP A 258 -14.56 15.96 -3.95
CA ASP A 258 -14.72 14.50 -4.05
C ASP A 258 -15.06 14.01 -5.47
N LYS A 259 -15.91 14.73 -6.19
CA LYS A 259 -16.32 14.34 -7.55
C LYS A 259 -15.22 14.54 -8.57
N GLY A 260 -14.39 15.57 -8.41
CA GLY A 260 -13.26 15.87 -9.32
C GLY A 260 -12.13 14.86 -9.13
N VAL A 261 -11.72 14.63 -7.90
CA VAL A 261 -10.66 13.68 -7.53
C VAL A 261 -11.03 12.25 -7.94
N LYS A 262 -12.27 11.82 -7.73
CA LYS A 262 -12.76 10.49 -8.18
C LYS A 262 -12.74 10.32 -9.70
N LYS A 263 -13.11 11.37 -10.46
CA LYS A 263 -13.02 11.34 -11.93
C LYS A 263 -11.56 11.23 -12.39
N LEU A 264 -10.68 11.96 -11.73
CA LEU A 264 -9.25 11.98 -12.03
C LEU A 264 -8.59 10.63 -11.72
N ALA A 265 -8.90 10.01 -10.58
CA ALA A 265 -8.44 8.67 -10.22
C ALA A 265 -8.93 7.61 -11.23
N SER A 266 -10.19 7.71 -11.67
CA SER A 266 -10.73 6.82 -12.71
C SER A 266 -10.05 7.01 -14.07
N PHE A 267 -9.69 8.25 -14.41
CA PHE A 267 -8.95 8.55 -15.64
C PHE A 267 -7.53 7.99 -15.59
N ASN A 268 -6.82 8.18 -14.48
CA ASN A 268 -5.49 7.61 -14.26
C ASN A 268 -5.48 6.08 -14.43
N SER A 269 -6.45 5.39 -13.83
CA SER A 269 -6.53 3.93 -13.95
C SER A 269 -6.69 3.48 -15.42
N LYS A 270 -7.47 4.23 -16.22
CA LYS A 270 -7.62 3.94 -17.65
C LYS A 270 -6.32 4.13 -18.43
N ILE A 271 -5.53 5.15 -18.07
CA ILE A 271 -4.20 5.37 -18.67
C ILE A 271 -3.30 4.18 -18.35
N PHE A 272 -3.23 3.75 -17.09
CA PHE A 272 -2.39 2.62 -16.72
C PHE A 272 -2.78 1.32 -17.40
N TYR A 273 -4.07 1.02 -17.53
CA TYR A 273 -4.53 -0.13 -18.33
C TYR A 273 -4.22 0.03 -19.81
N GLY A 274 -4.36 1.25 -20.34
CA GLY A 274 -4.00 1.55 -21.72
C GLY A 274 -2.51 1.33 -21.99
N LEU A 275 -1.65 1.78 -21.07
CA LEU A 275 -0.20 1.57 -21.14
C LEU A 275 0.17 0.08 -21.04
N LEU A 276 -0.51 -0.69 -20.18
CA LEU A 276 -0.30 -2.13 -20.07
C LEU A 276 -0.60 -2.84 -21.40
N ILE A 277 -1.76 -2.54 -22.00
CA ILE A 277 -2.17 -3.12 -23.28
C ILE A 277 -1.23 -2.67 -24.41
N LEU A 278 -0.89 -1.38 -24.43
CA LEU A 278 0.03 -0.83 -25.41
C LEU A 278 1.37 -1.57 -25.36
N LEU A 279 1.94 -1.76 -24.17
CA LEU A 279 3.23 -2.44 -24.02
C LEU A 279 3.19 -3.92 -24.44
N ILE A 280 2.07 -4.61 -24.22
CA ILE A 280 1.88 -5.97 -24.75
C ILE A 280 1.93 -5.98 -26.30
N ILE A 281 1.41 -4.94 -26.95
CA ILE A 281 1.34 -4.86 -28.42
C ILE A 281 2.68 -4.45 -29.04
N ILE A 282 3.35 -3.43 -28.46
CA ILE A 282 4.56 -2.84 -29.06
C ILE A 282 5.87 -3.39 -28.48
N GLY A 283 5.80 -4.02 -27.32
CA GLY A 283 6.96 -4.60 -26.63
C GLY A 283 7.34 -5.98 -27.17
N PRO A 284 8.30 -6.66 -26.55
CA PRO A 284 8.68 -8.02 -26.87
C PRO A 284 7.62 -9.03 -26.42
N THR A 285 6.49 -9.09 -27.14
CA THR A 285 5.25 -9.79 -26.74
C THR A 285 5.51 -11.24 -26.29
N ILE A 286 6.33 -11.98 -27.04
CA ILE A 286 6.65 -13.38 -26.71
C ILE A 286 7.38 -13.46 -25.37
N GLU A 287 8.35 -12.57 -25.13
CA GLU A 287 9.15 -12.57 -23.89
C GLU A 287 8.30 -12.09 -22.70
N ILE A 288 7.36 -11.19 -22.91
CA ILE A 288 6.36 -10.79 -21.91
C ILE A 288 5.54 -12.01 -21.45
N PHE A 289 5.05 -12.82 -22.39
CA PHE A 289 4.29 -14.03 -22.04
C PHE A 289 5.16 -15.11 -21.39
N LYS A 290 6.45 -15.19 -21.71
CA LYS A 290 7.40 -16.08 -21.01
C LYS A 290 7.75 -15.60 -19.60
N ALA A 291 7.77 -14.30 -19.36
CA ALA A 291 8.10 -13.73 -18.06
C ALA A 291 7.14 -14.20 -16.94
N LEU A 292 5.83 -14.33 -17.25
CA LEU A 292 4.85 -14.79 -16.25
C LEU A 292 5.14 -16.20 -15.71
N PRO A 293 5.26 -17.27 -16.53
CA PRO A 293 5.57 -18.60 -16.01
C PRO A 293 6.97 -18.68 -15.39
N ILE A 294 7.97 -17.92 -15.89
CA ILE A 294 9.29 -17.86 -15.28
C ILE A 294 9.21 -17.30 -13.85
N GLY A 295 8.61 -16.12 -13.68
CA GLY A 295 8.45 -15.49 -12.37
C GLY A 295 7.56 -16.32 -11.43
N LEU A 296 6.51 -16.95 -11.96
CA LEU A 296 5.62 -17.82 -11.18
C LEU A 296 6.35 -19.09 -10.68
N GLY A 297 7.16 -19.73 -11.53
CA GLY A 297 7.97 -20.88 -11.13
C GLY A 297 8.95 -20.55 -10.02
N GLU A 298 9.67 -19.44 -10.15
CA GLU A 298 10.62 -18.96 -9.14
C GLU A 298 9.90 -18.58 -7.83
N TRP A 299 8.76 -17.88 -7.92
CA TRP A 299 7.94 -17.50 -6.79
C TRP A 299 7.40 -18.71 -6.02
N LEU A 300 6.86 -19.73 -6.73
CA LEU A 300 6.33 -20.95 -6.10
C LEU A 300 7.41 -21.76 -5.43
N ASN A 301 8.57 -21.90 -6.09
CA ASN A 301 9.70 -22.68 -5.56
C ASN A 301 10.26 -22.10 -4.26
N ASN A 302 10.30 -20.77 -4.13
CA ASN A 302 10.94 -20.09 -3.01
C ASN A 302 9.96 -19.45 -2.02
N PHE A 303 8.65 -19.66 -2.20
CA PHE A 303 7.61 -18.91 -1.48
C PHE A 303 7.77 -18.92 0.04
N PHE A 304 7.93 -20.08 0.64
CA PHE A 304 8.07 -20.21 2.08
C PHE A 304 9.48 -19.84 2.57
N VAL A 305 10.49 -20.14 1.78
CA VAL A 305 11.89 -19.80 2.09
C VAL A 305 12.00 -18.28 2.20
N TRP A 306 11.62 -17.55 1.17
CA TRP A 306 11.68 -16.07 1.18
C TRP A 306 10.82 -15.42 2.26
N GLY A 307 9.75 -16.09 2.68
CA GLY A 307 8.85 -15.61 3.73
C GLY A 307 9.34 -15.83 5.15
N LEU A 308 10.29 -16.72 5.33
CA LEU A 308 10.74 -17.15 6.65
C LEU A 308 12.26 -16.99 6.86
N ASP A 309 13.01 -16.64 5.81
CA ASP A 309 14.42 -16.32 5.93
C ASP A 309 14.61 -15.00 6.68
N PRO A 310 15.18 -15.00 7.88
CA PRO A 310 15.45 -13.77 8.60
C PRO A 310 16.52 -12.94 7.87
N VAL A 311 16.67 -11.69 8.27
CA VAL A 311 17.61 -10.74 7.65
C VAL A 311 19.05 -11.28 7.63
N ASP A 312 19.45 -12.03 8.66
CA ASP A 312 20.79 -12.62 8.76
C ASP A 312 21.06 -13.68 7.68
N VAL A 313 20.03 -14.30 7.13
CA VAL A 313 20.11 -15.32 6.08
C VAL A 313 19.80 -14.72 4.71
N GLY A 314 18.70 -13.95 4.60
CA GLY A 314 18.26 -13.37 3.33
C GLY A 314 18.93 -12.06 2.95
N GLY A 315 19.80 -11.51 3.81
CA GLY A 315 20.55 -10.27 3.59
C GLY A 315 19.81 -8.98 3.97
N GLU A 316 20.53 -8.03 4.55
CA GLU A 316 19.98 -6.73 4.91
C GLU A 316 19.50 -5.98 3.65
N ALA A 317 20.32 -5.96 2.59
CA ALA A 317 20.04 -5.22 1.36
C ALA A 317 18.74 -5.66 0.68
N LEU A 318 18.45 -6.97 0.70
CA LEU A 318 17.23 -7.53 0.11
C LEU A 318 16.08 -7.61 1.13
N THR A 319 16.28 -8.36 2.22
CA THR A 319 15.18 -8.72 3.12
C THR A 319 14.67 -7.51 3.90
N ALA A 320 15.56 -6.70 4.49
CA ALA A 320 15.14 -5.53 5.27
C ALA A 320 14.70 -4.36 4.39
N TRP A 321 15.50 -4.02 3.36
CA TRP A 321 15.28 -2.83 2.55
C TRP A 321 14.23 -2.97 1.45
N TRP A 322 13.82 -4.19 1.12
CA TRP A 322 12.77 -4.45 0.14
C TRP A 322 11.61 -5.20 0.77
N THR A 323 11.74 -6.49 1.02
CA THR A 323 10.60 -7.32 1.43
C THR A 323 9.93 -6.83 2.72
N LEU A 324 10.70 -6.66 3.81
CA LEU A 324 10.12 -6.21 5.08
C LEU A 324 9.69 -4.75 5.02
N PHE A 325 10.45 -3.89 4.33
CA PHE A 325 10.05 -2.51 4.12
C PHE A 325 8.71 -2.44 3.35
N ASP A 326 8.57 -3.17 2.24
CA ASP A 326 7.33 -3.19 1.48
C ASP A 326 6.16 -3.64 2.36
N TRP A 327 6.32 -4.74 3.08
CA TRP A 327 5.28 -5.23 3.99
C TRP A 327 4.92 -4.24 5.10
N THR A 328 5.90 -3.53 5.66
CA THR A 328 5.62 -2.48 6.66
C THR A 328 4.85 -1.32 6.07
N SER A 329 5.10 -0.97 4.82
CA SER A 329 4.33 0.05 4.11
C SER A 329 2.86 -0.36 3.98
N TRP A 330 2.58 -1.62 3.62
CA TRP A 330 1.21 -2.14 3.57
C TRP A 330 0.55 -2.17 4.95
N ILE A 331 1.27 -2.55 6.00
CA ILE A 331 0.76 -2.52 7.39
C ILE A 331 0.40 -1.10 7.82
N ASN A 332 1.20 -0.09 7.45
CA ASN A 332 0.87 1.31 7.71
C ASN A 332 -0.45 1.76 7.07
N TYR A 333 -0.73 1.30 5.85
CA TYR A 333 -1.97 1.61 5.14
C TYR A 333 -3.15 0.72 5.53
N ALA A 334 -2.94 -0.42 6.17
CA ALA A 334 -3.98 -1.38 6.50
C ALA A 334 -5.19 -0.78 7.25
N PRO A 335 -5.04 0.16 8.21
CA PRO A 335 -6.19 0.78 8.87
C PRO A 335 -7.07 1.62 7.92
N VAL A 336 -6.46 2.35 6.97
CA VAL A 336 -7.20 3.13 5.95
C VAL A 336 -7.93 2.19 5.01
N MET A 337 -7.22 1.18 4.53
CA MET A 337 -7.79 0.17 3.63
C MET A 337 -8.90 -0.63 4.29
N ALA A 338 -8.77 -0.94 5.59
CA ALA A 338 -9.84 -1.59 6.35
C ALA A 338 -11.15 -0.79 6.32
N LEU A 339 -11.07 0.51 6.56
CA LEU A 339 -12.23 1.40 6.54
C LEU A 339 -12.84 1.49 5.13
N PHE A 340 -12.02 1.60 4.11
CA PHE A 340 -12.47 1.66 2.72
C PHE A 340 -13.12 0.36 2.25
N LEU A 341 -12.41 -0.76 2.37
CA LEU A 341 -12.87 -2.06 1.90
C LEU A 341 -14.12 -2.54 2.64
N ALA A 342 -14.21 -2.27 3.95
CA ALA A 342 -15.39 -2.61 4.72
C ALA A 342 -16.64 -1.87 4.22
N LYS A 343 -16.56 -0.58 3.90
CA LYS A 343 -17.71 0.21 3.42
C LYS A 343 -18.35 -0.35 2.16
N ILE A 344 -17.55 -0.93 1.27
CA ILE A 344 -18.01 -1.44 -0.03
C ILE A 344 -18.37 -2.94 0.00
N ALA A 345 -18.16 -3.62 1.14
CA ALA A 345 -18.30 -5.08 1.26
C ALA A 345 -19.73 -5.57 1.60
N TYR A 346 -20.64 -4.66 2.01
CA TYR A 346 -21.99 -5.05 2.44
C TYR A 346 -22.72 -5.94 1.43
N GLY A 347 -23.30 -7.03 1.92
CA GLY A 347 -24.06 -8.00 1.13
C GLY A 347 -23.20 -9.02 0.37
N ARG A 348 -21.88 -8.94 0.44
CA ARG A 348 -20.95 -9.89 -0.19
C ARG A 348 -20.60 -11.03 0.76
N THR A 349 -20.27 -12.21 0.19
CA THR A 349 -19.72 -13.30 0.98
C THR A 349 -18.26 -13.06 1.32
N VAL A 350 -17.74 -13.75 2.35
CA VAL A 350 -16.32 -13.71 2.71
C VAL A 350 -15.45 -14.17 1.53
N ARG A 351 -15.88 -15.21 0.81
CA ARG A 351 -15.16 -15.71 -0.38
C ARG A 351 -15.10 -14.65 -1.48
N GLU A 352 -16.22 -14.02 -1.83
CA GLU A 352 -16.24 -12.92 -2.79
C GLU A 352 -15.32 -11.78 -2.36
N PHE A 353 -15.36 -11.42 -1.05
CA PHE A 353 -14.50 -10.37 -0.50
C PHE A 353 -13.02 -10.71 -0.70
N MET A 354 -12.60 -11.94 -0.44
CA MET A 354 -11.21 -12.37 -0.60
C MET A 354 -10.81 -12.51 -2.07
N ILE A 355 -11.69 -13.00 -2.93
CA ILE A 355 -11.41 -13.06 -4.38
C ILE A 355 -11.08 -11.66 -4.90
N ILE A 356 -11.88 -10.65 -4.54
CA ILE A 356 -11.72 -9.27 -5.04
C ILE A 356 -10.56 -8.53 -4.40
N ASN A 357 -10.28 -8.75 -3.11
CA ASN A 357 -9.31 -7.94 -2.38
C ASN A 357 -7.98 -8.65 -2.11
N TRP A 358 -7.87 -9.92 -2.45
CA TRP A 358 -6.64 -10.71 -2.26
C TRP A 358 -6.20 -11.42 -3.55
N ILE A 359 -7.06 -12.26 -4.16
CA ILE A 359 -6.66 -13.11 -5.30
C ILE A 359 -6.50 -12.29 -6.58
N LEU A 360 -7.53 -11.56 -7.00
CA LEU A 360 -7.51 -10.83 -8.28
C LEU A 360 -6.46 -9.71 -8.32
N PRO A 361 -6.28 -8.88 -7.28
CA PRO A 361 -5.20 -7.91 -7.31
C PRO A 361 -3.81 -8.55 -7.30
N SER A 362 -3.64 -9.72 -6.66
CA SER A 362 -2.37 -10.45 -6.71
C SER A 362 -2.05 -10.96 -8.11
N ILE A 363 -3.04 -11.53 -8.81
CA ILE A 363 -2.89 -11.95 -10.20
C ILE A 363 -2.58 -10.73 -11.10
N PHE A 364 -3.28 -9.62 -10.89
CA PHE A 364 -3.00 -8.39 -11.61
C PHE A 364 -1.56 -7.90 -11.41
N GLY A 365 -1.05 -7.95 -10.17
CA GLY A 365 0.33 -7.60 -9.86
C GLY A 365 1.34 -8.48 -10.60
N MET A 366 1.11 -9.80 -10.66
CA MET A 366 1.96 -10.72 -11.41
C MET A 366 1.97 -10.38 -12.91
N VAL A 367 0.79 -10.12 -13.49
CA VAL A 367 0.69 -9.69 -14.90
C VAL A 367 1.40 -8.37 -15.12
N TRP A 368 1.24 -7.40 -14.20
CA TRP A 368 1.89 -6.10 -14.28
C TRP A 368 3.41 -6.22 -14.34
N PHE A 369 4.02 -6.92 -13.38
CA PHE A 369 5.48 -7.12 -13.35
C PHE A 369 5.99 -7.97 -14.52
N SER A 370 5.18 -8.91 -15.02
CA SER A 370 5.54 -9.67 -16.22
C SER A 370 5.60 -8.79 -17.46
N VAL A 371 4.68 -7.85 -17.60
CA VAL A 371 4.63 -6.93 -18.76
C VAL A 371 5.74 -5.88 -18.66
N TRP A 372 5.75 -5.11 -17.58
CA TRP A 372 6.70 -4.01 -17.41
C TRP A 372 8.11 -4.51 -17.05
N GLY A 373 8.21 -5.34 -16.04
CA GLY A 373 9.48 -5.91 -15.59
C GLY A 373 10.07 -6.86 -16.64
N GLY A 374 9.26 -7.74 -17.23
CA GLY A 374 9.71 -8.65 -18.28
C GLY A 374 10.23 -7.92 -19.51
N THR A 375 9.59 -6.82 -19.94
CA THR A 375 10.09 -5.98 -21.02
C THR A 375 11.41 -5.31 -20.66
N ALA A 376 11.50 -4.72 -19.47
CA ALA A 376 12.70 -4.03 -19.01
C ALA A 376 13.90 -4.98 -18.88
N LEU A 377 13.67 -6.16 -18.28
CA LEU A 377 14.68 -7.23 -18.17
C LEU A 377 15.14 -7.73 -19.55
N ASN A 378 14.20 -7.91 -20.49
CA ASN A 378 14.56 -8.32 -21.85
C ASN A 378 15.41 -7.26 -22.56
N TRP A 379 15.05 -5.99 -22.46
CA TRP A 379 15.83 -4.91 -23.07
C TRP A 379 17.23 -4.80 -22.48
N GLN A 380 17.37 -4.93 -21.16
CA GLN A 380 18.68 -4.96 -20.51
C GLN A 380 19.52 -6.17 -20.98
N MET A 381 18.93 -7.37 -21.01
CA MET A 381 19.64 -8.60 -21.42
C MET A 381 20.08 -8.58 -22.88
N THR A 382 19.28 -7.99 -23.75
CA THR A 382 19.60 -7.88 -25.20
C THR A 382 20.53 -6.71 -25.51
N GLY A 383 20.83 -5.85 -24.53
CA GLY A 383 21.62 -4.62 -24.72
C GLY A 383 20.86 -3.53 -25.48
N ALA A 384 19.53 -3.65 -25.63
CA ALA A 384 18.72 -2.63 -26.30
C ALA A 384 18.70 -1.30 -25.51
N VAL A 385 18.63 -1.38 -24.17
CA VAL A 385 18.69 -0.22 -23.27
C VAL A 385 19.43 -0.61 -22.00
N ASP A 386 20.38 0.19 -21.55
CA ASP A 386 21.10 -0.01 -20.28
C ASP A 386 20.39 0.67 -19.12
N LEU A 387 19.33 0.02 -18.61
CA LEU A 387 18.52 0.50 -17.51
C LEU A 387 19.22 0.41 -16.14
N VAL A 388 20.16 -0.53 -16.00
CA VAL A 388 20.92 -0.72 -14.76
C VAL A 388 21.86 0.46 -14.54
N SER A 389 22.59 0.92 -15.57
CA SER A 389 23.45 2.10 -15.48
C SER A 389 22.65 3.37 -15.14
N ILE A 390 21.45 3.51 -15.71
CA ILE A 390 20.55 4.64 -15.36
C ILE A 390 20.17 4.62 -13.87
N LEU A 391 19.92 3.43 -13.29
CA LEU A 391 19.67 3.31 -11.84
C LEU A 391 20.87 3.67 -10.99
N ILE A 392 22.05 3.19 -11.35
CA ILE A 392 23.28 3.45 -10.60
C ILE A 392 23.59 4.95 -10.57
N GLU A 393 23.43 5.63 -11.70
CA GLU A 393 23.75 7.06 -11.85
C GLU A 393 22.69 7.99 -11.25
N ASN A 394 21.42 7.58 -11.27
CA ASN A 394 20.31 8.49 -10.99
C ASN A 394 19.39 8.03 -9.83
N GLY A 395 19.70 6.89 -9.21
CA GLY A 395 18.96 6.35 -8.05
C GLY A 395 17.82 5.40 -8.43
N SER A 396 17.25 4.75 -7.40
CA SER A 396 16.31 3.63 -7.54
C SER A 396 14.97 3.95 -8.23
N THR A 397 14.70 5.21 -8.55
CA THR A 397 13.46 5.65 -9.21
C THR A 397 13.67 6.02 -10.68
N ALA A 398 14.86 5.78 -11.24
CA ALA A 398 15.25 6.37 -12.52
C ALA A 398 14.99 5.49 -13.75
N SER A 399 15.09 4.16 -13.65
CA SER A 399 15.01 3.28 -14.86
C SER A 399 13.69 3.38 -15.61
N VAL A 400 12.57 3.66 -14.93
CA VAL A 400 11.27 3.81 -15.61
C VAL A 400 11.31 4.93 -16.64
N TRP A 401 12.09 5.97 -16.42
CA TRP A 401 12.23 7.08 -17.36
C TRP A 401 13.06 6.69 -18.57
N GLY A 402 14.23 6.07 -18.36
CA GLY A 402 14.99 5.51 -19.46
C GLY A 402 14.22 4.46 -20.26
N PHE A 403 13.39 3.66 -19.59
CA PHE A 403 12.47 2.75 -20.25
C PHE A 403 11.46 3.47 -21.14
N LEU A 404 10.79 4.50 -20.62
CA LEU A 404 9.79 5.27 -21.37
C LEU A 404 10.40 6.05 -22.54
N GLU A 405 11.62 6.58 -22.38
CA GLU A 405 12.34 7.29 -23.46
C GLU A 405 12.68 6.39 -24.64
N ASN A 406 12.90 5.12 -24.39
CA ASN A 406 13.25 4.15 -25.43
C ASN A 406 12.05 3.39 -26.02
N LEU A 407 10.82 3.83 -25.73
CA LEU A 407 9.63 3.27 -26.39
C LEU A 407 9.65 3.57 -27.91
N PRO A 408 9.30 2.58 -28.75
CA PRO A 408 9.33 2.74 -30.20
C PRO A 408 8.33 3.79 -30.69
N PHE A 409 8.46 4.18 -31.97
CA PHE A 409 7.55 5.09 -32.69
C PHE A 409 7.48 6.53 -32.14
N GLY A 410 8.49 6.99 -31.40
CA GLY A 410 8.51 8.34 -30.83
C GLY A 410 7.46 8.55 -29.71
N LEU A 411 6.92 7.48 -29.14
CA LEU A 411 5.89 7.52 -28.11
C LEU A 411 6.37 8.21 -26.83
N ALA A 412 7.67 8.25 -26.58
CA ALA A 412 8.29 8.94 -25.44
C ALA A 412 7.81 10.38 -25.29
N THR A 413 7.76 11.14 -26.39
CA THR A 413 7.35 12.56 -26.41
C THR A 413 5.96 12.78 -25.77
N ILE A 414 5.05 11.82 -25.94
CA ILE A 414 3.69 11.90 -25.39
C ILE A 414 3.60 11.21 -24.03
N LEU A 415 4.19 10.01 -23.93
CA LEU A 415 3.98 9.15 -22.75
C LEU A 415 4.74 9.63 -21.52
N VAL A 416 5.95 10.19 -21.67
CA VAL A 416 6.72 10.70 -20.53
C VAL A 416 5.95 11.81 -19.79
N PRO A 417 5.50 12.89 -20.45
CA PRO A 417 4.70 13.92 -19.76
C PRO A 417 3.39 13.37 -19.18
N VAL A 418 2.71 12.48 -19.92
CA VAL A 418 1.45 11.86 -19.46
C VAL A 418 1.69 11.04 -18.20
N VAL A 419 2.70 10.18 -18.17
CA VAL A 419 3.04 9.36 -17.00
C VAL A 419 3.44 10.26 -15.84
N MET A 420 4.27 11.29 -16.06
CA MET A 420 4.70 12.23 -15.02
C MET A 420 3.51 12.94 -14.35
N VAL A 421 2.58 13.45 -15.15
CA VAL A 421 1.36 14.10 -14.64
C VAL A 421 0.45 13.09 -13.93
N THR A 422 0.24 11.90 -14.50
CA THR A 422 -0.63 10.87 -13.89
C THR A 422 -0.07 10.35 -12.58
N LEU A 423 1.26 10.24 -12.44
CA LEU A 423 1.92 9.90 -11.19
C LEU A 423 1.66 10.97 -10.12
N LEU A 424 1.91 12.24 -10.44
CA LEU A 424 1.64 13.35 -9.53
C LEU A 424 0.19 13.34 -9.04
N LEU A 425 -0.77 13.20 -9.97
CA LEU A 425 -2.18 13.18 -9.65
C LEU A 425 -2.58 11.95 -8.80
N SER A 426 -1.95 10.80 -9.04
CA SER A 426 -2.17 9.59 -8.26
C SER A 426 -1.72 9.77 -6.80
N PHE A 427 -0.54 10.36 -6.59
CA PHE A 427 -0.05 10.66 -5.23
C PHE A 427 -0.92 11.72 -4.54
N CYS A 428 -1.35 12.76 -5.25
CA CYS A 428 -2.30 13.74 -4.71
C CYS A 428 -3.62 13.08 -4.29
N THR A 429 -4.15 12.16 -5.09
CA THR A 429 -5.41 11.45 -4.78
C THR A 429 -5.26 10.55 -3.55
N ALA A 430 -4.14 9.85 -3.43
CA ALA A 430 -3.83 9.04 -2.25
C ALA A 430 -3.71 9.91 -0.99
N ALA A 431 -2.96 11.01 -1.07
CA ALA A 431 -2.75 11.94 0.03
C ALA A 431 -4.05 12.62 0.47
N ASP A 432 -4.93 13.00 -0.46
CA ASP A 432 -6.26 13.52 -0.19
C ASP A 432 -7.10 12.52 0.62
N SER A 433 -7.17 11.27 0.17
CA SER A 433 -7.92 10.20 0.85
C SER A 433 -7.39 9.92 2.26
N VAL A 434 -6.07 9.91 2.43
CA VAL A 434 -5.42 9.75 3.74
C VAL A 434 -5.71 10.95 4.65
N THR A 435 -5.64 12.16 4.13
CA THR A 435 -5.97 13.40 4.86
C THR A 435 -7.39 13.37 5.40
N HIS A 436 -8.36 12.96 4.59
CA HIS A 436 -9.74 12.76 5.02
C HIS A 436 -9.87 11.70 6.12
N THR A 437 -9.17 10.58 6.00
CA THR A 437 -9.22 9.49 6.99
C THR A 437 -8.64 9.94 8.33
N LEU A 438 -7.48 10.58 8.32
CA LEU A 438 -6.83 11.11 9.54
C LEU A 438 -7.69 12.16 10.23
N ALA A 439 -8.27 13.07 9.47
CA ALA A 439 -9.21 14.06 10.01
C ALA A 439 -10.41 13.39 10.67
N SER A 440 -10.93 12.30 10.07
CA SER A 440 -12.06 11.53 10.62
C SER A 440 -11.66 10.75 11.89
N LEU A 441 -10.45 10.20 11.98
CA LEU A 441 -9.95 9.54 13.20
C LEU A 441 -9.81 10.52 14.38
N CYS A 442 -9.54 11.79 14.09
CA CYS A 442 -9.43 12.86 15.09
C CYS A 442 -10.76 13.55 15.42
N ALA A 443 -11.86 13.13 14.82
CA ALA A 443 -13.20 13.67 15.05
C ALA A 443 -14.13 12.61 15.64
N THR A 444 -15.05 13.01 16.51
CA THR A 444 -16.16 12.14 16.91
C THR A 444 -17.28 12.33 15.91
N SER A 445 -17.68 11.22 15.27
CA SER A 445 -18.86 11.17 14.42
C SER A 445 -19.72 10.01 14.88
N ASP A 446 -20.99 10.28 15.13
CA ASP A 446 -21.98 9.23 15.43
C ASP A 446 -22.46 8.52 14.14
N ARG A 447 -22.09 9.04 12.97
CA ARG A 447 -22.48 8.51 11.65
C ARG A 447 -21.27 8.36 10.74
N SER A 448 -21.26 7.29 9.97
CA SER A 448 -20.26 7.06 8.92
C SER A 448 -20.31 8.07 7.76
N SER A 449 -21.29 8.98 7.76
CA SER A 449 -21.52 10.02 6.74
C SER A 449 -21.08 11.42 7.15
N ASP A 450 -20.70 11.63 8.42
CA ASP A 450 -20.34 12.97 8.88
C ASP A 450 -18.92 13.31 8.42
N GLU A 451 -18.75 14.42 7.74
CA GLU A 451 -17.45 14.90 7.30
C GLU A 451 -16.65 15.51 8.46
N ALA A 452 -15.36 15.22 8.48
CA ALA A 452 -14.44 15.85 9.42
C ALA A 452 -14.30 17.36 9.13
N PRO A 453 -14.01 18.19 10.16
CA PRO A 453 -13.80 19.63 9.99
C PRO A 453 -12.70 19.93 8.97
N ASN A 454 -12.95 20.93 8.09
CA ASN A 454 -11.98 21.34 7.08
C ASN A 454 -10.64 21.83 7.67
N SER A 455 -10.67 22.40 8.88
CA SER A 455 -9.45 22.78 9.61
C SER A 455 -8.55 21.59 9.94
N LEU A 456 -9.12 20.42 10.28
CA LEU A 456 -8.34 19.19 10.50
C LEU A 456 -7.77 18.64 9.18
N LYS A 457 -8.54 18.69 8.09
CA LYS A 457 -8.06 18.29 6.75
C LYS A 457 -6.88 19.17 6.32
N LEU A 458 -6.99 20.49 6.50
CA LEU A 458 -5.89 21.42 6.22
C LEU A 458 -4.65 21.10 7.06
N ALA A 459 -4.82 20.94 8.36
CA ALA A 459 -3.71 20.66 9.27
C ALA A 459 -2.99 19.34 8.92
N TRP A 460 -3.73 18.26 8.66
CA TRP A 460 -3.15 16.97 8.28
C TRP A 460 -2.46 17.01 6.92
N GLY A 461 -3.04 17.69 5.94
CA GLY A 461 -2.41 17.85 4.63
C GLY A 461 -1.07 18.57 4.73
N LEU A 462 -1.00 19.67 5.48
CA LEU A 462 0.25 20.39 5.71
C LEU A 462 1.28 19.53 6.46
N VAL A 463 0.88 18.76 7.45
CA VAL A 463 1.78 17.86 8.18
C VAL A 463 2.36 16.79 7.27
N ILE A 464 1.53 16.08 6.49
CA ILE A 464 1.98 15.04 5.55
C ILE A 464 2.98 15.62 4.55
N GLY A 465 2.63 16.75 3.93
CA GLY A 465 3.49 17.41 2.95
C GLY A 465 4.82 17.85 3.55
N SER A 466 4.80 18.50 4.72
CA SER A 466 6.02 18.96 5.40
C SER A 466 6.96 17.82 5.75
N VAL A 467 6.46 16.74 6.33
CA VAL A 467 7.25 15.55 6.68
C VAL A 467 7.85 14.91 5.42
N SER A 468 7.06 14.78 4.35
CA SER A 468 7.51 14.23 3.07
C SER A 468 8.65 15.03 2.45
N VAL A 469 8.49 16.36 2.37
CA VAL A 469 9.50 17.26 1.80
C VAL A 469 10.80 17.24 2.60
N ILE A 470 10.70 17.33 3.93
CA ILE A 470 11.89 17.32 4.81
C ILE A 470 12.69 16.03 4.62
N MET A 471 12.02 14.90 4.68
CA MET A 471 12.71 13.61 4.58
C MET A 471 13.21 13.30 3.16
N GLY A 472 12.48 13.72 2.12
CA GLY A 472 12.91 13.54 0.75
C GLY A 472 14.10 14.44 0.39
N ALA A 473 14.00 15.73 0.75
CA ALA A 473 15.04 16.71 0.40
C ALA A 473 16.37 16.53 1.16
N PHE A 474 16.31 16.10 2.42
CA PHE A 474 17.48 16.09 3.29
C PHE A 474 17.98 14.71 3.72
N ALA A 475 17.24 13.64 3.44
CA ALA A 475 17.57 12.29 3.88
C ALA A 475 17.47 11.24 2.76
N GLY A 476 17.69 11.62 1.49
CA GLY A 476 17.54 10.74 0.33
C GLY A 476 18.39 9.47 0.37
N GLY A 477 19.60 9.52 0.93
CA GLY A 477 20.50 8.37 1.07
C GLY A 477 21.01 7.84 -0.28
N VAL A 478 21.57 6.63 -0.27
CA VAL A 478 22.18 5.98 -1.45
C VAL A 478 21.14 5.63 -2.52
N ARG A 479 19.93 5.20 -2.11
CA ARG A 479 18.84 4.84 -3.02
C ARG A 479 18.00 6.04 -3.48
N GLY A 480 18.28 7.23 -2.94
CA GLY A 480 17.47 8.44 -3.17
C GLY A 480 16.16 8.50 -2.37
N VAL A 481 15.79 7.43 -1.69
CA VAL A 481 14.53 7.31 -0.91
C VAL A 481 14.74 6.72 0.50
N ASP A 482 15.98 6.56 0.95
CA ASP A 482 16.31 5.88 2.21
C ASP A 482 15.67 6.56 3.43
N GLY A 483 15.71 7.89 3.48
CA GLY A 483 15.15 8.63 4.60
C GLY A 483 13.64 8.46 4.76
N VAL A 484 12.89 8.52 3.67
CA VAL A 484 11.44 8.32 3.70
C VAL A 484 11.09 6.87 4.01
N ARG A 485 11.89 5.90 3.55
CA ARG A 485 11.73 4.47 3.88
C ARG A 485 11.96 4.21 5.36
N GLN A 486 13.03 4.73 5.93
CA GLN A 486 13.34 4.60 7.36
C GLN A 486 12.26 5.25 8.23
N LEU A 487 11.71 6.39 7.80
CA LEU A 487 10.61 7.05 8.49
C LEU A 487 9.33 6.20 8.47
N SER A 488 9.01 5.59 7.32
CA SER A 488 7.88 4.67 7.20
C SER A 488 8.01 3.46 8.13
N ALA A 489 9.22 2.89 8.24
CA ALA A 489 9.49 1.78 9.15
C ALA A 489 9.28 2.17 10.63
N LEU A 490 9.61 3.41 11.02
CA LEU A 490 9.28 3.93 12.35
C LEU A 490 7.76 3.92 12.59
N GLY A 491 6.96 4.37 11.62
CA GLY A 491 5.50 4.30 11.67
C GLY A 491 4.98 2.88 11.76
N ALA A 492 5.56 1.98 10.97
CA ALA A 492 5.18 0.58 10.95
C ALA A 492 5.44 -0.13 12.28
N THR A 493 6.50 0.22 12.99
CA THR A 493 6.81 -0.36 14.31
C THR A 493 5.64 -0.23 15.29
N VAL A 494 4.99 0.93 15.31
CA VAL A 494 3.84 1.16 16.22
C VAL A 494 2.54 0.59 15.65
N THR A 495 2.34 0.66 14.34
CA THR A 495 1.14 0.11 13.69
C THR A 495 1.14 -1.42 13.72
N PHE A 496 2.31 -2.05 13.66
CA PHE A 496 2.47 -3.50 13.75
C PHE A 496 1.88 -4.08 15.03
N LEU A 497 2.06 -3.41 16.17
CA LEU A 497 1.45 -3.84 17.44
C LEU A 497 -0.08 -3.91 17.34
N VAL A 498 -0.69 -2.92 16.72
CA VAL A 498 -2.14 -2.91 16.48
C VAL A 498 -2.53 -4.01 15.50
N PHE A 499 -1.74 -4.21 14.43
CA PHE A 499 -2.00 -5.24 13.44
C PHE A 499 -1.92 -6.67 14.04
N VAL A 500 -0.96 -6.95 14.90
CA VAL A 500 -0.86 -8.24 15.64
C VAL A 500 -2.14 -8.50 16.45
N LEU A 501 -2.64 -7.49 17.17
CA LEU A 501 -3.91 -7.59 17.88
C LEU A 501 -5.12 -7.78 16.95
N GLN A 502 -5.09 -7.15 15.76
CA GLN A 502 -6.12 -7.35 14.75
C GLN A 502 -6.08 -8.77 14.17
N LEU A 503 -4.89 -9.32 13.90
CA LEU A 503 -4.74 -10.72 13.48
C LEU A 503 -5.26 -11.69 14.54
N ALA A 504 -4.90 -11.49 15.80
CA ALA A 504 -5.42 -12.29 16.91
C ALA A 504 -6.95 -12.17 17.04
N SER A 505 -7.49 -10.95 16.86
CA SER A 505 -8.94 -10.70 16.82
C SER A 505 -9.62 -11.40 15.65
N PHE A 506 -8.97 -11.42 14.49
CA PHE A 506 -9.44 -12.14 13.30
C PHE A 506 -9.51 -13.65 13.57
N MET A 507 -8.43 -14.23 14.09
CA MET A 507 -8.41 -15.65 14.44
C MET A 507 -9.51 -16.01 15.44
N LYS A 508 -9.65 -15.24 16.52
CA LYS A 508 -10.70 -15.45 17.53
C LYS A 508 -12.10 -15.27 16.97
N THR A 509 -12.28 -14.40 15.98
CA THR A 509 -13.59 -14.12 15.36
C THR A 509 -13.97 -15.22 14.39
N PHE A 510 -13.10 -15.61 13.47
CA PHE A 510 -13.45 -16.47 12.34
C PHE A 510 -13.21 -17.95 12.63
N PHE A 511 -12.23 -18.33 13.46
CA PHE A 511 -11.93 -19.74 13.77
C PHE A 511 -12.70 -20.26 14.98
N ASN A 512 -14.03 -20.15 14.94
CA ASN A 512 -14.88 -20.74 15.97
C ASN A 512 -16.09 -21.44 15.36
N LYS A 513 -16.62 -22.43 16.11
CA LYS A 513 -17.74 -23.28 15.65
C LYS A 513 -19.02 -22.48 15.34
N LYS A 514 -19.22 -21.34 15.99
CA LYS A 514 -20.41 -20.51 15.77
C LYS A 514 -20.38 -19.89 14.37
N ILE A 515 -19.24 -19.35 13.96
CA ILE A 515 -19.06 -18.77 12.62
C ILE A 515 -19.23 -19.83 11.53
N ALA A 516 -18.68 -21.02 11.74
CA ALA A 516 -18.86 -22.12 10.79
C ALA A 516 -20.35 -22.47 10.58
N ARG A 517 -21.15 -22.48 11.66
CA ARG A 517 -22.60 -22.70 11.57
C ARG A 517 -23.34 -21.53 10.91
N GLU A 518 -22.98 -20.28 11.23
CA GLU A 518 -23.55 -19.11 10.56
C GLU A 518 -23.27 -19.18 9.05
N ALA A 519 -22.09 -19.58 8.63
CA ALA A 519 -21.71 -19.71 7.22
C ALA A 519 -22.44 -20.86 6.49
N GLU A 520 -22.70 -21.99 7.18
CA GLU A 520 -23.50 -23.07 6.63
C GLU A 520 -24.97 -22.67 6.43
N TYR A 521 -25.53 -21.89 7.36
CA TYR A 521 -26.88 -21.35 7.25
C TYR A 521 -26.99 -20.35 6.08
N ASP A 522 -26.03 -19.44 5.92
CA ASP A 522 -25.99 -18.48 4.81
C ASP A 522 -25.91 -19.18 3.45
N ALA A 523 -25.12 -20.25 3.34
CA ALA A 523 -25.04 -21.06 2.12
C ALA A 523 -26.37 -21.76 1.78
N GLY A 524 -27.10 -22.27 2.79
CA GLY A 524 -28.42 -22.90 2.61
C GLY A 524 -29.47 -21.94 2.02
N ILE A 525 -29.45 -20.67 2.44
CA ILE A 525 -30.38 -19.66 1.91
C ILE A 525 -30.06 -19.34 0.43
N ASP A 526 -28.80 -19.28 0.05
CA ASP A 526 -28.42 -19.00 -1.34
C ASP A 526 -28.88 -20.12 -2.29
N VAL A 527 -28.77 -21.38 -1.88
CA VAL A 527 -29.26 -22.53 -2.66
C VAL A 527 -30.78 -22.47 -2.87
N VAL A 528 -31.55 -22.13 -1.83
CA VAL A 528 -33.00 -21.98 -1.94
C VAL A 528 -33.37 -20.83 -2.87
N ALA A 529 -32.69 -19.69 -2.75
CA ALA A 529 -32.96 -18.50 -3.58
C ALA A 529 -32.58 -18.70 -5.07
N GLU A 530 -31.64 -19.57 -5.38
CA GLU A 530 -31.30 -19.97 -6.75
C GLU A 530 -32.33 -20.98 -7.33
N SER A 531 -32.81 -21.90 -6.52
CA SER A 531 -33.84 -22.88 -6.94
C SER A 531 -35.20 -22.23 -7.24
N GLU A 532 -35.53 -21.10 -6.59
CA GLU A 532 -36.75 -20.33 -6.86
C GLU A 532 -36.67 -19.45 -8.12
N LYS A 533 -35.51 -19.28 -8.74
CA LYS A 533 -35.30 -18.49 -9.93
C LYS A 533 -35.21 -19.31 -11.23
N GLY A 534 -35.09 -20.61 -11.14
CA GLY A 534 -35.09 -21.57 -12.25
C GLY A 534 -36.47 -22.19 -12.45
#